data_860b08e7f4a8d9e1b2a926037402a815
#
_entry.id   860b08e7f4a8d9e1b2a926037402a815
#
_cell.length_a   1.000
_cell.length_b   1.000
_cell.length_c   1.000
_cell.angle_alpha   90.00
_cell.angle_beta   90.00
_cell.angle_gamma   90.00
#
_symmetry.space_group_name_H-M   'P 1'
#
loop_
_entity.id
_entity.type
_entity.pdbx_description
1 polymer ?
#
loop_
_entity_poly.entity_id
_entity_poly.type
_entity_poly.pdbx_seq_one_letter_code
_entity_poly.pdbx_strand_id
1 'polypeptide(L)' 'MEIWDEVVKDYNNELLRLKNIMANAGAESYSHYRELVGHIQGVEWSREVFTTILKKRMYDDEE' A
#
# COMPACT_ATOMS: atom_id res chain seq x y z
N MET A 1 19.56 -3.10 -6.73
CA MET A 1 18.10 -2.94 -6.57
C MET A 1 17.71 -1.50 -6.76
N GLU A 2 16.71 -1.26 -7.57
CA GLU A 2 16.24 0.09 -7.83
C GLU A 2 15.48 0.63 -6.62
N ILE A 3 15.56 1.94 -6.42
CA ILE A 3 14.84 2.59 -5.32
C ILE A 3 13.34 2.36 -5.42
N TRP A 4 12.84 2.22 -6.65
CA TRP A 4 11.41 1.97 -6.88
C TRP A 4 10.95 0.65 -6.30
N ASP A 5 11.82 -0.36 -6.37
CA ASP A 5 11.52 -1.67 -5.79
C ASP A 5 11.43 -1.57 -4.27
N GLU A 6 12.27 -0.75 -3.67
CA GLU A 6 12.21 -0.53 -2.22
C GLU A 6 10.91 0.16 -1.80
N VAL A 7 10.46 1.14 -2.59
CA VAL A 7 9.23 1.85 -2.30
C VAL A 7 8.04 0.89 -2.37
N VAL A 8 7.96 0.08 -3.43
CA VAL A 8 6.87 -0.89 -3.56
C VAL A 8 6.92 -1.92 -2.44
N LYS A 9 8.12 -2.35 -2.07
CA LYS A 9 8.28 -3.30 -0.97
C LYS A 9 7.77 -2.71 0.33
N ASP A 10 8.05 -1.44 0.59
CA ASP A 10 7.58 -0.78 1.81
C ASP A 10 6.06 -0.65 1.83
N TYR A 11 5.44 -0.34 0.70
CA TYR A 11 3.98 -0.33 0.60
C TYR A 11 3.41 -1.70 0.94
N ASN A 12 3.99 -2.76 0.39
CA ASN A 12 3.51 -4.11 0.64
C ASN A 12 3.70 -4.53 2.10
N ASN A 13 4.81 -4.12 2.71
CA ASN A 13 5.07 -4.40 4.13
C ASN A 13 4.06 -3.67 5.01
N GLU A 14 3.72 -2.43 4.67
CA GLU A 14 2.75 -1.67 5.45
C GLU A 14 1.36 -2.29 5.34
N LEU A 15 0.97 -2.74 4.14
CA LEU A 15 -0.29 -3.43 3.96
C LEU A 15 -0.37 -4.70 4.79
N LEU A 16 0.72 -5.47 4.78
CA LEU A 16 0.79 -6.70 5.57
C LEU A 16 0.66 -6.39 7.06
N ARG A 17 1.35 -5.37 7.53
CA ARG A 17 1.28 -4.96 8.93
C ARG A 17 -0.15 -4.58 9.33
N LEU A 18 -0.82 -3.79 8.52
CA LEU A 18 -2.19 -3.36 8.80
C LEU A 18 -3.16 -4.53 8.79
N LYS A 19 -3.01 -5.43 7.83
CA LYS A 19 -3.86 -6.62 7.75
C LYS A 19 -3.63 -7.56 8.92
N ASN A 20 -2.40 -7.67 9.38
CA ASN A 20 -2.09 -8.49 10.56
C ASN A 20 -2.70 -7.91 11.82
N ILE A 21 -2.71 -6.60 11.97
CA ILE A 21 -3.35 -5.95 13.11
C ILE A 21 -4.83 -6.30 13.12
N MET A 22 -5.49 -6.21 11.98
CA MET A 22 -6.90 -6.55 11.88
C MET A 22 -7.17 -8.02 12.23
N ALA A 23 -6.31 -8.92 11.76
CA ALA A 23 -6.50 -10.35 11.94
C ALA A 23 -6.23 -10.81 13.37
N ASN A 24 -5.21 -10.25 14.01
CA ASN A 24 -4.72 -10.75 15.29
C ASN A 24 -5.31 -10.06 16.49
N ALA A 25 -5.42 -8.74 16.45
CA ALA A 25 -5.92 -7.97 17.57
C ALA A 25 -7.43 -7.78 17.53
N GLY A 26 -8.01 -7.96 16.36
CA GLY A 26 -9.39 -7.58 16.16
C GLY A 26 -9.55 -6.08 16.34
N ALA A 27 -10.63 -5.56 15.88
CA ALA A 27 -10.95 -4.16 16.11
C ALA A 27 -11.70 -4.07 17.43
N GLU A 28 -11.23 -3.22 18.35
CA GLU A 28 -11.88 -3.03 19.63
C GLU A 28 -13.27 -2.44 19.49
N SER A 29 -13.50 -1.76 18.37
CA SER A 29 -14.79 -1.16 18.08
C SER A 29 -14.99 -1.10 16.57
N TYR A 30 -16.23 -0.90 16.19
CA TYR A 30 -16.56 -0.74 14.77
C TYR A 30 -15.84 0.48 14.17
N SER A 31 -15.70 1.54 14.94
CA SER A 31 -14.98 2.74 14.49
C SER A 31 -13.52 2.42 14.20
N HIS A 32 -12.88 1.66 15.08
CA HIS A 32 -11.48 1.27 14.89
C HIS A 32 -11.34 0.39 13.65
N TYR A 33 -12.27 -0.54 13.46
CA TYR A 33 -12.28 -1.39 12.28
C TYR A 33 -12.35 -0.55 11.00
N ARG A 34 -13.24 0.43 10.96
CA ARG A 34 -13.37 1.30 9.79
C ARG A 34 -12.12 2.13 9.54
N GLU A 35 -11.45 2.57 10.60
CA GLU A 35 -10.18 3.29 10.45
C GLU A 35 -9.13 2.41 9.80
N LEU A 36 -9.02 1.17 10.24
CA LEU A 36 -8.05 0.24 9.67
C LEU A 36 -8.35 -0.04 8.21
N VAL A 37 -9.61 -0.25 7.87
CA VAL A 37 -10.00 -0.46 6.48
C VAL A 37 -9.65 0.76 5.63
N GLY A 38 -9.93 1.96 6.14
CA GLY A 38 -9.58 3.18 5.43
C GLY A 38 -8.08 3.33 5.21
N HIS A 39 -7.28 2.96 6.22
CA HIS A 39 -5.83 2.99 6.10
C HIS A 39 -5.35 2.04 5.03
N ILE A 40 -5.86 0.82 5.03
CA ILE A 40 -5.49 -0.19 4.04
C ILE A 40 -5.82 0.30 2.64
N GLN A 41 -7.04 0.81 2.46
CA GLN A 41 -7.46 1.32 1.16
C GLN A 41 -6.59 2.50 0.71
N GLY A 42 -6.21 3.38 1.63
CA GLY A 42 -5.34 4.50 1.32
C GLY A 42 -3.97 4.06 0.87
N VAL A 43 -3.39 3.08 1.56
CA VAL A 43 -2.08 2.56 1.18
C VAL A 43 -2.16 1.84 -0.17
N GLU A 44 -3.20 1.06 -0.40
CA GLU A 44 -3.41 0.38 -1.67
C GLU A 44 -3.57 1.38 -2.82
N TRP A 45 -4.34 2.43 -2.59
CA TRP A 45 -4.53 3.46 -3.60
C TRP A 45 -3.20 4.16 -3.93
N SER A 46 -2.44 4.50 -2.89
CA SER A 46 -1.13 5.14 -3.08
C SER A 46 -0.19 4.25 -3.88
N ARG A 47 -0.18 2.96 -3.57
CA ARG A 47 0.66 2.01 -4.28
C ARG A 47 0.28 1.94 -5.76
N GLU A 48 -1.01 1.89 -6.05
CA GLU A 48 -1.48 1.84 -7.44
C GLU A 48 -1.11 3.10 -8.21
N VAL A 49 -1.30 4.26 -7.61
CA VAL A 49 -0.93 5.53 -8.24
C VAL A 49 0.56 5.55 -8.53
N PHE A 50 1.36 5.16 -7.55
CA PHE A 50 2.81 5.15 -7.70
C PHE A 50 3.25 4.21 -8.82
N THR A 51 2.74 2.99 -8.83
CA THR A 51 3.13 2.00 -9.84
C THR A 51 2.65 2.39 -11.23
N THR A 52 1.49 3.02 -11.32
CA THR A 52 0.98 3.50 -12.60
C THR A 52 1.88 4.59 -13.19
N ILE A 53 2.28 5.54 -12.35
CA ILE A 53 3.17 6.62 -12.77
C ILE A 53 4.52 6.05 -13.18
N LEU A 54 5.03 5.12 -12.41
CA LEU A 54 6.32 4.48 -12.69
C LEU A 54 6.30 3.77 -14.03
N LYS A 55 5.26 3.00 -14.30
CA LYS A 55 5.12 2.28 -15.56
C LYS A 55 5.05 3.25 -16.74
N LYS A 56 4.29 4.31 -16.59
CA LYS A 56 4.16 5.30 -17.64
C LYS A 56 5.51 5.93 -17.98
N ARG A 57 6.29 6.26 -16.98
CA ARG A 57 7.60 6.84 -17.20
C ARG A 57 8.58 5.86 -17.84
N MET A 58 8.49 4.60 -17.48
CA MET A 58 9.33 3.58 -18.10
C MET A 58 9.03 3.44 -19.58
N TYR A 59 7.76 3.46 -19.96
CA TYR A 59 7.38 3.40 -21.37
C TYR A 59 7.84 4.65 -22.13
N ASP A 60 7.69 5.81 -21.53
CA ASP A 60 8.11 7.06 -22.16
C ASP A 60 9.61 7.07 -22.40
N ASP A 61 10.38 6.50 -21.48
CA ASP A 61 11.85 6.47 -21.60
C ASP A 61 12.32 5.52 -22.69
N GLU A 62 11.52 4.53 -23.05
CA GLU A 62 11.88 3.58 -24.11
C GLU A 62 11.73 4.17 -25.50
N GLU A 63 11.00 5.24 -25.65
CA GLU A 63 10.86 5.91 -26.94
C GLU A 63 12.04 6.84 -27.24
#